data_3fe9b20dd2058a067b17ff76fc640c0e
#
_entry.id   3fe9b20dd2058a067b17ff76fc640c0e
#
_cell.length_a   1.000
_cell.length_b   1.000
_cell.length_c   1.000
_cell.angle_alpha   90.00
_cell.angle_beta   90.00
_cell.angle_gamma   90.00
#
_symmetry.space_group_name_H-M   'P 1'
#
loop_
_entity.id
_entity.type
_entity.pdbx_description
1 polymer ?
#
loop_
_entity_poly.entity_id
_entity_poly.type
_entity_poly.pdbx_seq_one_letter_code
_entity_poly.pdbx_strand_id
1 'polypeptide(L)'
;DVVIIGGGVMGLLHVLCAKRQGASVIVSETSADRRKLALELGADAVIDPVESDPVEKIKQLTNGRGANVVYNTTAIPAVAKQAIDMCAKSGLVNMFSSIHPNEPILVDAGRLHSQEIRITGTVSPTVRSFAQAVDCIAKGIIDVKPLIEKVYDYTDIKEALEAAMRPETFKVLVKFSE
;
A
#
# COMPACT_ATOMS: atom_id res chain seq x y z
N ASP A 1 9.72 8.83 7.38
CA ASP A 1 9.56 7.37 7.22
C ASP A 1 8.10 7.06 6.94
N VAL A 2 7.85 6.35 5.84
CA VAL A 2 6.52 5.88 5.42
C VAL A 2 6.55 4.36 5.38
N VAL A 3 5.58 3.72 6.03
CA VAL A 3 5.37 2.28 5.95
C VAL A 3 4.14 1.99 5.11
N ILE A 4 4.27 1.03 4.21
CA ILE A 4 3.18 0.53 3.39
C ILE A 4 3.02 -0.97 3.68
N ILE A 5 1.84 -1.34 4.16
CA ILE A 5 1.51 -2.73 4.45
C ILE A 5 0.70 -3.27 3.29
N GLY A 6 1.26 -4.27 2.62
CA GLY A 6 0.75 -4.87 1.39
C GLY A 6 1.48 -4.37 0.15
N GLY A 7 1.99 -5.31 -0.66
CA GLY A 7 2.68 -5.08 -1.94
C GLY A 7 1.81 -5.33 -3.18
N GLY A 8 0.48 -5.28 -3.03
CA GLY A 8 -0.43 -5.32 -4.18
C GLY A 8 -0.38 -4.02 -4.99
N VAL A 9 -1.21 -3.93 -6.04
CA VAL A 9 -1.27 -2.74 -6.92
C VAL A 9 -1.41 -1.44 -6.13
N MET A 10 -2.31 -1.42 -5.14
CA MET A 10 -2.55 -0.21 -4.34
C MET A 10 -1.34 0.13 -3.47
N GLY A 11 -0.72 -0.86 -2.81
CA GLY A 11 0.50 -0.64 -2.03
C GLY A 11 1.64 -0.10 -2.89
N LEU A 12 1.88 -0.70 -4.05
CA LEU A 12 2.95 -0.27 -4.95
C LEU A 12 2.69 1.13 -5.56
N LEU A 13 1.43 1.51 -5.80
CA LEU A 13 1.09 2.89 -6.15
C LEU A 13 1.43 3.87 -5.02
N HIS A 14 1.23 3.48 -3.75
CA HIS A 14 1.67 4.29 -2.61
C HIS A 14 3.20 4.40 -2.55
N VAL A 15 3.95 3.34 -2.89
CA VAL A 15 5.43 3.42 -3.02
C VAL A 15 5.81 4.51 -3.99
N LEU A 16 5.29 4.45 -5.22
CA LEU A 16 5.59 5.43 -6.27
C LEU A 16 5.25 6.87 -5.82
N CYS A 17 4.08 7.07 -5.22
CA CYS A 17 3.67 8.39 -4.75
C CYS A 17 4.54 8.90 -3.59
N ALA A 18 4.82 8.06 -2.59
CA ALA A 18 5.62 8.43 -1.43
C ALA A 18 7.08 8.73 -1.82
N LYS A 19 7.67 7.91 -2.69
CA LYS A 19 9.03 8.15 -3.21
C LYS A 19 9.10 9.46 -3.99
N ARG A 20 8.09 9.77 -4.77
CA ARG A 20 8.02 11.06 -5.49
C ARG A 20 7.97 12.26 -4.55
N GLN A 21 7.45 12.10 -3.34
CA GLN A 21 7.45 13.12 -2.28
C GLN A 21 8.75 13.14 -1.45
N GLY A 22 9.74 12.32 -1.79
CA GLY A 22 11.03 12.25 -1.10
C GLY A 22 11.00 11.46 0.21
N ALA A 23 9.98 10.63 0.43
CA ALA A 23 9.90 9.80 1.64
C ALA A 23 10.92 8.65 1.63
N SER A 24 11.36 8.23 2.81
CA SER A 24 11.93 6.91 3.04
C SER A 24 10.78 5.91 3.17
N VAL A 25 10.74 4.91 2.30
CA VAL A 25 9.60 3.99 2.17
C VAL A 25 10.00 2.57 2.53
N ILE A 26 9.26 1.96 3.45
CA ILE A 26 9.40 0.57 3.86
C ILE A 26 8.11 -0.18 3.51
N VAL A 27 8.24 -1.33 2.86
CA VAL A 27 7.09 -2.16 2.48
C VAL A 27 7.08 -3.46 3.28
N SER A 28 5.96 -3.78 3.91
CA SER A 28 5.71 -5.07 4.56
C SER A 28 4.82 -5.92 3.65
N GLU A 29 5.35 -7.04 3.13
CA GLU A 29 4.66 -7.90 2.15
C GLU A 29 5.14 -9.35 2.26
N THR A 30 4.23 -10.30 2.19
CA THR A 30 4.51 -11.74 2.31
C THR A 30 5.14 -12.35 1.05
N SER A 31 4.76 -11.87 -0.14
CA SER A 31 5.25 -12.36 -1.42
C SER A 31 6.65 -11.84 -1.73
N ALA A 32 7.60 -12.74 -1.96
CA ALA A 32 8.97 -12.38 -2.33
C ALA A 32 9.04 -11.58 -3.64
N ASP A 33 8.24 -11.96 -4.65
CA ASP A 33 8.20 -11.26 -5.94
C ASP A 33 7.67 -9.83 -5.79
N ARG A 34 6.64 -9.64 -4.97
CA ARG A 34 6.10 -8.30 -4.69
C ARG A 34 7.07 -7.45 -3.87
N ARG A 35 7.81 -8.04 -2.92
CA ARG A 35 8.89 -7.33 -2.22
C ARG A 35 9.99 -6.90 -3.18
N LYS A 36 10.39 -7.78 -4.12
CA LYS A 36 11.36 -7.45 -5.15
C LYS A 36 10.89 -6.27 -6.01
N LEU A 37 9.65 -6.33 -6.52
CA LEU A 37 9.09 -5.24 -7.32
C LEU A 37 8.99 -3.93 -6.51
N ALA A 38 8.66 -3.99 -5.22
CA ALA A 38 8.64 -2.80 -4.36
C ALA A 38 10.02 -2.10 -4.31
N LEU A 39 11.11 -2.86 -4.21
CA LEU A 39 12.49 -2.33 -4.27
C LEU A 39 12.80 -1.73 -5.65
N GLU A 40 12.41 -2.40 -6.74
CA GLU A 40 12.59 -1.90 -8.11
C GLU A 40 11.82 -0.58 -8.34
N LEU A 41 10.67 -0.40 -7.68
CA LEU A 41 9.88 0.83 -7.71
C LEU A 41 10.38 1.91 -6.74
N GLY A 42 11.48 1.64 -6.03
CA GLY A 42 12.19 2.62 -5.22
C GLY A 42 11.93 2.54 -3.72
N ALA A 43 11.28 1.49 -3.19
CA ALA A 43 11.23 1.29 -1.75
C ALA A 43 12.65 1.16 -1.18
N ASP A 44 12.90 1.77 -0.02
CA ASP A 44 14.23 1.76 0.61
C ASP A 44 14.49 0.47 1.40
N ALA A 45 13.42 -0.18 1.86
CA ALA A 45 13.49 -1.47 2.52
C ALA A 45 12.19 -2.27 2.35
N VAL A 46 12.30 -3.59 2.51
CA VAL A 46 11.16 -4.50 2.53
C VAL A 46 11.26 -5.44 3.73
N ILE A 47 10.12 -5.87 4.23
CA ILE A 47 10.00 -6.78 5.37
C ILE A 47 9.12 -7.95 4.96
N ASP A 48 9.56 -9.16 5.28
CA ASP A 48 8.71 -10.35 5.30
C ASP A 48 8.06 -10.48 6.68
N PRO A 49 6.75 -10.23 6.81
CA PRO A 49 6.06 -10.32 8.10
C PRO A 49 5.84 -11.76 8.57
N VAL A 50 6.15 -12.77 7.74
CA VAL A 50 6.10 -14.18 8.11
C VAL A 50 7.40 -14.59 8.81
N GLU A 51 8.54 -14.07 8.37
CA GLU A 51 9.84 -14.42 8.92
C GLU A 51 10.24 -13.59 10.15
N SER A 52 9.62 -12.42 10.33
CA SER A 52 9.98 -11.51 11.43
C SER A 52 8.79 -10.67 11.90
N ASP A 53 8.78 -10.27 13.17
CA ASP A 53 7.80 -9.29 13.66
C ASP A 53 7.97 -7.95 12.92
N PRO A 54 6.97 -7.55 12.12
CA PRO A 54 7.09 -6.35 11.31
C PRO A 54 7.11 -5.06 12.16
N VAL A 55 6.48 -5.05 13.33
CA VAL A 55 6.48 -3.88 14.23
C VAL A 55 7.88 -3.64 14.78
N GLU A 56 8.54 -4.70 15.25
CA GLU A 56 9.92 -4.60 15.74
C GLU A 56 10.90 -4.26 14.62
N LYS A 57 10.71 -4.80 13.40
CA LYS A 57 11.54 -4.44 12.26
C LYS A 57 11.40 -2.97 11.87
N ILE A 58 10.18 -2.41 11.89
CA ILE A 58 9.97 -0.98 11.64
C ILE A 58 10.68 -0.14 12.69
N LYS A 59 10.60 -0.49 13.96
CA LYS A 59 11.33 0.22 15.02
C LYS A 59 12.85 0.18 14.80
N GLN A 60 13.40 -0.98 14.44
CA GLN A 60 14.82 -1.10 14.12
C GLN A 60 15.23 -0.18 12.95
N LEU A 61 14.47 -0.20 11.85
CA LEU A 61 14.75 0.60 10.67
C LEU A 61 14.53 2.11 10.86
N THR A 62 13.80 2.50 11.90
CA THR A 62 13.46 3.91 12.21
C THR A 62 14.12 4.41 13.50
N ASN A 63 15.18 3.77 13.98
CA ASN A 63 15.88 4.11 15.21
C ASN A 63 14.94 4.20 16.44
N GLY A 64 14.03 3.26 16.58
CA GLY A 64 13.06 3.15 17.67
C GLY A 64 11.83 4.05 17.57
N ARG A 65 11.76 4.94 16.57
CA ARG A 65 10.68 5.95 16.47
C ARG A 65 9.36 5.41 15.96
N GLY A 66 9.39 4.42 15.07
CA GLY A 66 8.26 4.04 14.24
C GLY A 66 8.13 4.92 13.00
N ALA A 67 7.08 4.71 12.21
CA ALA A 67 6.83 5.41 10.96
C ALA A 67 5.97 6.67 11.15
N ASN A 68 6.32 7.77 10.46
CA ASN A 68 5.52 9.00 10.48
C ASN A 68 4.15 8.80 9.82
N VAL A 69 4.10 7.95 8.78
CA VAL A 69 2.86 7.58 8.11
C VAL A 69 2.85 6.08 7.87
N VAL A 70 1.72 5.44 8.16
CA VAL A 70 1.49 4.02 7.86
C VAL A 70 0.25 3.90 6.99
N TYR A 71 0.40 3.32 5.81
CA TYR A 71 -0.70 2.95 4.93
C TYR A 71 -1.00 1.45 5.07
N ASN A 72 -2.17 1.11 5.58
CA ASN A 72 -2.65 -0.27 5.53
C ASN A 72 -3.48 -0.48 4.26
N THR A 73 -2.91 -1.19 3.29
CA THR A 73 -3.58 -1.54 2.03
C THR A 73 -4.08 -2.99 2.01
N THR A 74 -4.15 -3.64 3.18
CA THR A 74 -4.67 -5.01 3.34
C THR A 74 -6.03 -5.01 4.01
N ALA A 75 -6.82 -6.04 3.74
CA ALA A 75 -8.16 -6.21 4.32
C ALA A 75 -8.16 -7.13 5.57
N ILE A 76 -7.03 -7.21 6.31
CA ILE A 76 -6.84 -8.14 7.43
C ILE A 76 -6.90 -7.38 8.75
N PRO A 77 -7.87 -7.66 9.65
CA PRO A 77 -8.04 -6.93 10.92
C PRO A 77 -6.79 -6.93 11.81
N ALA A 78 -6.13 -8.07 11.96
CA ALA A 78 -4.90 -8.17 12.75
C ALA A 78 -3.78 -7.25 12.22
N VAL A 79 -3.70 -7.08 10.90
CA VAL A 79 -2.73 -6.19 10.26
C VAL A 79 -3.09 -4.72 10.48
N ALA A 80 -4.38 -4.39 10.53
CA ALA A 80 -4.83 -3.03 10.89
C ALA A 80 -4.36 -2.62 12.30
N LYS A 81 -4.37 -3.55 13.26
CA LYS A 81 -3.79 -3.29 14.58
C LYS A 81 -2.28 -3.10 14.51
N GLN A 82 -1.57 -3.94 13.77
CA GLN A 82 -0.12 -3.80 13.57
C GLN A 82 0.24 -2.43 12.96
N ALA A 83 -0.58 -1.92 12.03
CA ALA A 83 -0.37 -0.60 11.44
C ALA A 83 -0.33 0.51 12.50
N ILE A 84 -1.22 0.43 13.51
CA ILE A 84 -1.20 1.38 14.63
C ILE A 84 0.08 1.20 15.45
N ASP A 85 0.50 -0.04 15.70
CA ASP A 85 1.67 -0.35 16.52
C ASP A 85 3.00 0.07 15.87
N MET A 86 3.05 0.16 14.53
CA MET A 86 4.18 0.67 13.76
C MET A 86 4.30 2.20 13.76
N CYS A 87 3.23 2.92 14.15
CA CYS A 87 3.16 4.36 14.02
C CYS A 87 4.03 5.07 15.08
N ALA A 88 4.75 6.09 14.65
CA ALA A 88 5.52 6.98 15.50
C ALA A 88 4.62 7.95 16.29
N LYS A 89 5.18 8.61 17.30
CA LYS A 89 4.51 9.76 17.96
C LYS A 89 4.15 10.82 16.93
N SER A 90 3.00 11.44 17.09
CA SER A 90 2.38 12.43 16.19
C SER A 90 2.19 11.94 14.75
N GLY A 91 2.26 10.62 14.53
CA GLY A 91 2.14 9.99 13.21
C GLY A 91 0.70 9.81 12.75
N LEU A 92 0.56 9.32 11.54
CA LEU A 92 -0.72 9.06 10.87
C LEU A 92 -0.82 7.62 10.41
N VAL A 93 -1.91 6.96 10.74
CA VAL A 93 -2.28 5.65 10.18
C VAL A 93 -3.47 5.84 9.26
N ASN A 94 -3.34 5.42 8.00
CA ASN A 94 -4.41 5.42 7.02
C ASN A 94 -4.90 3.99 6.75
N MET A 95 -6.15 3.72 7.10
CA MET A 95 -6.87 2.51 6.74
C MET A 95 -7.41 2.68 5.33
N PHE A 96 -6.62 2.22 4.35
CA PHE A 96 -6.91 2.42 2.93
C PHE A 96 -7.84 1.35 2.36
N SER A 97 -7.73 0.11 2.83
CA SER A 97 -8.56 -1.00 2.36
C SER A 97 -9.80 -1.21 3.22
N SER A 98 -10.90 -1.59 2.57
CA SER A 98 -12.09 -2.10 3.27
C SER A 98 -11.81 -3.47 3.88
N ILE A 99 -12.35 -3.72 5.07
CA ILE A 99 -12.30 -5.03 5.74
C ILE A 99 -13.67 -5.68 5.60
N HIS A 100 -13.72 -6.85 4.98
CA HIS A 100 -14.96 -7.61 4.77
C HIS A 100 -14.78 -9.09 5.13
N PRO A 101 -15.62 -9.66 6.02
CA PRO A 101 -16.65 -8.97 6.81
C PRO A 101 -16.05 -7.92 7.75
N ASN A 102 -16.81 -6.89 8.11
CA ASN A 102 -16.32 -5.88 9.04
C ASN A 102 -16.06 -6.49 10.42
N GLU A 103 -14.83 -6.43 10.85
CA GLU A 103 -14.38 -6.91 12.16
C GLU A 103 -13.71 -5.77 12.92
N PRO A 104 -14.26 -5.35 14.08
CA PRO A 104 -13.66 -4.30 14.88
C PRO A 104 -12.28 -4.69 15.42
N ILE A 105 -11.39 -3.72 15.51
CA ILE A 105 -10.09 -3.87 16.16
C ILE A 105 -10.04 -3.13 17.49
N LEU A 106 -9.31 -3.69 18.46
CA LEU A 106 -9.08 -3.02 19.73
C LEU A 106 -8.00 -1.94 19.56
N VAL A 107 -8.33 -0.72 19.99
CA VAL A 107 -7.41 0.42 19.95
C VAL A 107 -7.17 0.95 21.37
N ASP A 108 -5.92 1.13 21.75
CA ASP A 108 -5.53 1.76 23.01
C ASP A 108 -5.68 3.28 22.93
N ALA A 109 -6.79 3.78 23.48
CA ALA A 109 -7.08 5.22 23.50
C ALA A 109 -6.08 6.03 24.32
N GLY A 110 -5.52 5.45 25.40
CA GLY A 110 -4.48 6.08 26.22
C GLY A 110 -3.19 6.31 25.42
N ARG A 111 -2.80 5.34 24.62
CA ARG A 111 -1.67 5.47 23.69
C ARG A 111 -1.95 6.50 22.59
N LEU A 112 -3.13 6.48 21.99
CA LEU A 112 -3.49 7.49 20.97
C LEU A 112 -3.36 8.91 21.54
N HIS A 113 -3.90 9.14 22.75
CA HIS A 113 -3.81 10.43 23.42
C HIS A 113 -2.36 10.82 23.75
N SER A 114 -1.62 9.94 24.44
CA SER A 114 -0.28 10.26 24.94
C SER A 114 0.79 10.38 23.84
N GLN A 115 0.56 9.74 22.69
CA GLN A 115 1.48 9.78 21.54
C GLN A 115 0.94 10.62 20.37
N GLU A 116 -0.22 11.24 20.50
CA GLU A 116 -0.85 12.08 19.46
C GLU A 116 -1.02 11.36 18.11
N ILE A 117 -1.26 10.05 18.14
CA ILE A 117 -1.45 9.25 16.92
C ILE A 117 -2.81 9.55 16.30
N ARG A 118 -2.81 9.77 15.01
CA ARG A 118 -4.02 9.98 14.22
C ARG A 118 -4.34 8.73 13.40
N ILE A 119 -5.60 8.31 13.42
CA ILE A 119 -6.11 7.22 12.58
C ILE A 119 -7.15 7.82 11.64
N THR A 120 -7.05 7.52 10.37
CA THR A 120 -7.99 7.96 9.33
C THR A 120 -8.32 6.84 8.37
N GLY A 121 -9.43 6.96 7.67
CA GLY A 121 -9.79 6.11 6.54
C GLY A 121 -9.92 6.96 5.29
N THR A 122 -9.75 6.33 4.12
CA THR A 122 -10.00 6.97 2.84
C THR A 122 -10.82 6.04 1.96
N VAL A 123 -11.79 6.62 1.25
CA VAL A 123 -12.63 5.91 0.29
C VAL A 123 -12.95 6.82 -0.88
N SER A 124 -12.89 6.27 -2.07
CA SER A 124 -13.23 6.93 -3.34
C SER A 124 -12.46 8.24 -3.62
N PRO A 125 -12.03 8.45 -4.84
CA PRO A 125 -11.36 9.69 -5.21
C PRO A 125 -12.38 10.82 -5.39
N THR A 126 -11.97 12.05 -5.07
CA THR A 126 -12.67 13.24 -5.55
C THR A 126 -12.38 13.45 -7.05
N VAL A 127 -13.22 14.21 -7.75
CA VAL A 127 -12.97 14.58 -9.16
C VAL A 127 -11.60 15.24 -9.29
N ARG A 128 -11.22 16.10 -8.35
CA ARG A 128 -9.93 16.79 -8.36
C ARG A 128 -8.76 15.80 -8.20
N SER A 129 -8.82 14.88 -7.25
CA SER A 129 -7.74 13.91 -7.02
C SER A 129 -7.61 12.92 -8.18
N PHE A 130 -8.75 12.54 -8.81
CA PHE A 130 -8.73 11.72 -10.01
C PHE A 130 -8.05 12.44 -11.18
N ALA A 131 -8.42 13.70 -11.44
CA ALA A 131 -7.79 14.50 -12.49
C ALA A 131 -6.27 14.67 -12.26
N GLN A 132 -5.85 14.89 -11.00
CA GLN A 132 -4.44 14.97 -10.65
C GLN A 132 -3.70 13.65 -10.91
N ALA A 133 -4.30 12.51 -10.60
CA ALA A 133 -3.70 11.19 -10.87
C ALA A 133 -3.53 10.96 -12.38
N VAL A 134 -4.54 11.29 -13.19
CA VAL A 134 -4.46 11.22 -14.65
C VAL A 134 -3.33 12.10 -15.18
N ASP A 135 -3.22 13.33 -14.69
CA ASP A 135 -2.17 14.28 -15.09
C ASP A 135 -0.76 13.77 -14.72
N CYS A 136 -0.59 13.21 -13.53
CA CYS A 136 0.67 12.61 -13.09
C CYS A 136 1.10 11.44 -14.00
N ILE A 137 0.17 10.59 -14.40
CA ILE A 137 0.45 9.47 -15.30
C ILE A 137 0.75 9.98 -16.71
N ALA A 138 -0.08 10.87 -17.24
CA ALA A 138 0.07 11.43 -18.59
C ALA A 138 1.38 12.18 -18.79
N LYS A 139 1.86 12.89 -17.75
CA LYS A 139 3.16 13.60 -17.75
C LYS A 139 4.36 12.70 -17.43
N GLY A 140 4.15 11.42 -17.18
CA GLY A 140 5.22 10.49 -16.80
C GLY A 140 5.86 10.80 -15.43
N ILE A 141 5.14 11.55 -14.56
CA ILE A 141 5.59 11.83 -13.19
C ILE A 141 5.58 10.55 -12.36
N ILE A 142 4.58 9.70 -12.61
CA ILE A 142 4.45 8.37 -12.02
C ILE A 142 4.33 7.37 -13.17
N ASP A 143 5.27 6.43 -13.26
CA ASP A 143 5.19 5.32 -14.22
C ASP A 143 4.46 4.14 -13.59
N VAL A 144 3.27 3.85 -14.11
CA VAL A 144 2.43 2.73 -13.66
C VAL A 144 2.59 1.48 -14.53
N LYS A 145 3.37 1.52 -15.60
CA LYS A 145 3.55 0.40 -16.53
C LYS A 145 4.05 -0.88 -15.85
N PRO A 146 5.00 -0.81 -14.88
CA PRO A 146 5.44 -2.02 -14.16
C PRO A 146 4.35 -2.74 -13.38
N LEU A 147 3.21 -2.09 -13.13
CA LEU A 147 2.07 -2.67 -12.43
C LEU A 147 1.05 -3.31 -13.40
N ILE A 148 1.24 -3.14 -14.71
CA ILE A 148 0.37 -3.73 -15.74
C ILE A 148 0.98 -5.06 -16.15
N GLU A 149 0.33 -6.15 -15.76
CA GLU A 149 0.83 -7.48 -16.07
C GLU A 149 0.57 -7.87 -17.51
N LYS A 150 -0.64 -7.63 -17.99
CA LYS A 150 -1.03 -7.94 -19.37
C LYS A 150 -2.17 -7.05 -19.85
N VAL A 151 -2.12 -6.73 -21.14
CA VAL A 151 -3.21 -6.09 -21.87
C VAL A 151 -3.85 -7.15 -22.77
N TYR A 152 -5.15 -7.36 -22.62
CA TYR A 152 -5.93 -8.28 -23.42
C TYR A 152 -6.77 -7.50 -24.46
N ASP A 153 -7.07 -8.12 -25.58
CA ASP A 153 -8.11 -7.62 -26.46
C ASP A 153 -9.49 -7.86 -25.83
N TYR A 154 -10.49 -7.06 -26.18
CA TYR A 154 -11.84 -7.23 -25.64
C TYR A 154 -12.47 -8.57 -26.03
N THR A 155 -12.03 -9.18 -27.13
CA THR A 155 -12.45 -10.52 -27.55
C THR A 155 -12.04 -11.61 -26.55
N ASP A 156 -10.98 -11.37 -25.78
CA ASP A 156 -10.41 -12.29 -24.80
C ASP A 156 -10.82 -11.93 -23.36
N ILE A 157 -11.95 -11.22 -23.20
CA ILE A 157 -12.39 -10.70 -21.89
C ILE A 157 -12.56 -11.78 -20.83
N LYS A 158 -12.95 -12.99 -21.24
CA LYS A 158 -13.08 -14.13 -20.30
C LYS A 158 -11.72 -14.50 -19.70
N GLU A 159 -10.71 -14.63 -20.54
CA GLU A 159 -9.34 -14.92 -20.09
C GLU A 159 -8.76 -13.79 -19.25
N ALA A 160 -9.08 -12.52 -19.62
CA ALA A 160 -8.68 -11.36 -18.83
C ALA A 160 -9.28 -11.38 -17.41
N LEU A 161 -10.56 -11.74 -17.29
CA LEU A 161 -11.23 -11.86 -15.98
C LEU A 161 -10.65 -13.02 -15.17
N GLU A 162 -10.41 -14.18 -15.78
CA GLU A 162 -9.77 -15.31 -15.12
C GLU A 162 -8.36 -14.95 -14.63
N ALA A 163 -7.58 -14.23 -15.42
CA ALA A 163 -6.26 -13.74 -15.01
C ALA A 163 -6.35 -12.74 -13.85
N ALA A 164 -7.28 -11.79 -13.90
CA ALA A 164 -7.47 -10.78 -12.87
C ALA A 164 -7.93 -11.36 -11.51
N MET A 165 -8.50 -12.56 -11.50
CA MET A 165 -8.92 -13.26 -10.28
C MET A 165 -7.77 -14.01 -9.58
N ARG A 166 -6.62 -14.17 -10.22
CA ARG A 166 -5.47 -14.87 -9.62
C ARG A 166 -4.81 -13.98 -8.58
N PRO A 167 -4.51 -14.49 -7.38
CA PRO A 167 -3.92 -13.68 -6.30
C PRO A 167 -2.55 -13.09 -6.63
N GLU A 168 -1.79 -13.75 -7.49
CA GLU A 168 -0.45 -13.31 -7.94
C GLU A 168 -0.51 -12.16 -8.95
N THR A 169 -1.60 -12.03 -9.68
CA THR A 169 -1.75 -11.03 -10.76
C THR A 169 -1.84 -9.60 -10.21
N PHE A 170 -1.09 -8.69 -10.84
CA PHE A 170 -1.19 -7.26 -10.52
C PHE A 170 -2.38 -6.61 -11.24
N LYS A 171 -2.16 -5.88 -12.32
CA LYS A 171 -3.22 -5.19 -13.04
C LYS A 171 -3.36 -5.75 -14.46
N VAL A 172 -4.57 -6.20 -14.76
CA VAL A 172 -4.97 -6.59 -16.12
C VAL A 172 -5.73 -5.45 -16.76
N LEU A 173 -5.42 -5.16 -18.02
CA LEU A 173 -6.14 -4.19 -18.83
C LEU A 173 -6.84 -4.90 -20.00
N VAL A 174 -7.98 -4.36 -20.41
CA VAL A 174 -8.70 -4.79 -21.61
C VAL A 174 -8.78 -3.63 -22.58
N LYS A 175 -8.33 -3.85 -23.82
CA LYS A 175 -8.35 -2.86 -24.89
C LYS A 175 -9.60 -3.05 -25.75
N PHE A 176 -10.38 -2.01 -25.93
CA PHE A 176 -11.66 -2.03 -26.69
C PHE A 176 -11.58 -1.46 -28.11
N SER A 177 -10.46 -0.83 -28.47
CA SER A 177 -10.24 -0.26 -29.79
C SER A 177 -8.77 -0.29 -30.17
N GLU A 178 -8.47 -0.22 -31.45
CA GLU A 178 -7.12 -0.02 -31.96
C GLU A 178 -6.49 1.30 -31.53
#